data_e26186d5c7e5c5c99491d7c83aba4a0a
#
_entry.id   e26186d5c7e5c5c99491d7c83aba4a0a
#
_cell.length_a   1.000
_cell.length_b   1.000
_cell.length_c   1.000
_cell.angle_alpha   90.00
_cell.angle_beta   90.00
_cell.angle_gamma   90.00
#
_symmetry.space_group_name_H-M   'P 1'
#
loop_
_entity.id
_entity.type
_entity.pdbx_description
1 polymer ?
#
loop_
_entity_poly.entity_id
_entity_poly.type
_entity_poly.pdbx_seq_one_letter_code
_entity_poly.pdbx_strand_id
1 'polypeptide(L)'
;MTTPSGRTRACAIIIAFCAAALVAALAAAALVHYGVIWLHDPDPVRYPVRGIDVSHHQGAIEWSAVGARRIDFAFIKATEGGDHVDSRFAENWRGAASAGIVRGAYHFFTLCRAGSEQALNFIRIVPRENGALPPVVDLEYEGNCRNRLAEFVVLDEIQAFLDALERRYGVRPILYVTREFYDRHLRGALPGYRIWLRAVYERPALPDGRAWDFWQYSSRGR
;
A
#
# COMPACT_ATOMS: atom_id res chain seq x y z
N MET A 1 4.21 -0.54 -63.22
CA MET A 1 4.42 -0.68 -61.76
C MET A 1 5.50 0.31 -61.35
N THR A 2 5.14 1.41 -60.72
CA THR A 2 6.09 2.45 -60.27
C THR A 2 6.74 2.00 -58.96
N THR A 3 8.06 1.81 -58.96
CA THR A 3 8.85 1.56 -57.75
C THR A 3 8.76 2.79 -56.82
N PRO A 4 8.46 2.63 -55.53
CA PRO A 4 8.38 3.76 -54.59
C PRO A 4 9.71 4.50 -54.52
N SER A 5 9.68 5.81 -54.51
CA SER A 5 10.86 6.67 -54.47
C SER A 5 11.66 6.43 -53.17
N GLY A 6 12.98 6.66 -53.18
CA GLY A 6 13.82 6.46 -52.00
C GLY A 6 13.31 7.21 -50.74
N ARG A 7 12.65 8.34 -50.90
CA ARG A 7 12.01 9.12 -49.84
C ARG A 7 10.84 8.39 -49.16
N THR A 8 9.98 7.72 -49.98
CA THR A 8 8.82 6.96 -49.41
C THR A 8 9.27 5.74 -48.66
N ARG A 9 10.36 5.06 -49.07
CA ARG A 9 10.96 3.94 -48.34
C ARG A 9 11.58 4.40 -47.02
N ALA A 10 12.32 5.51 -47.02
CA ALA A 10 12.89 6.08 -45.80
C ALA A 10 11.82 6.47 -44.79
N CYS A 11 10.73 7.14 -45.23
CA CYS A 11 9.60 7.47 -44.33
C CYS A 11 8.93 6.21 -43.76
N ALA A 12 8.72 5.16 -44.56
CA ALA A 12 8.12 3.92 -44.09
C ALA A 12 9.01 3.21 -43.05
N ILE A 13 10.33 3.21 -43.21
CA ILE A 13 11.27 2.66 -42.22
C ILE A 13 11.26 3.44 -40.93
N ILE A 14 11.25 4.77 -41.00
CA ILE A 14 11.16 5.64 -39.81
C ILE A 14 9.85 5.38 -39.04
N ILE A 15 8.72 5.33 -39.75
CA ILE A 15 7.41 5.04 -39.14
C ILE A 15 7.41 3.66 -38.46
N ALA A 16 7.94 2.64 -39.14
CA ALA A 16 8.04 1.28 -38.57
C ALA A 16 8.92 1.25 -37.32
N PHE A 17 10.05 1.97 -37.33
CA PHE A 17 10.93 2.08 -36.19
C PHE A 17 10.28 2.80 -35.00
N CYS A 18 9.59 3.94 -35.28
CA CYS A 18 8.85 4.67 -34.25
C CYS A 18 7.70 3.83 -33.65
N ALA A 19 6.97 3.08 -34.48
CA ALA A 19 5.91 2.17 -34.01
C ALA A 19 6.49 1.04 -33.13
N ALA A 20 7.59 0.43 -33.52
CA ALA A 20 8.25 -0.59 -32.74
C ALA A 20 8.78 -0.06 -31.39
N ALA A 21 9.39 1.14 -31.40
CA ALA A 21 9.83 1.82 -30.17
C ALA A 21 8.66 2.15 -29.24
N LEU A 22 7.54 2.59 -29.77
CA LEU A 22 6.33 2.86 -28.96
C LEU A 22 5.78 1.58 -28.34
N VAL A 23 5.69 0.48 -29.10
CA VAL A 23 5.25 -0.82 -28.59
C VAL A 23 6.18 -1.31 -27.47
N ALA A 24 7.48 -1.20 -27.65
CA ALA A 24 8.46 -1.57 -26.63
C ALA A 24 8.33 -0.72 -25.35
N ALA A 25 8.12 0.59 -25.51
CA ALA A 25 7.90 1.49 -24.37
C ALA A 25 6.61 1.16 -23.61
N LEU A 26 5.52 0.87 -24.32
CA LEU A 26 4.24 0.45 -23.71
C LEU A 26 4.37 -0.90 -23.00
N ALA A 27 5.10 -1.85 -23.60
CA ALA A 27 5.37 -3.13 -22.97
C ALA A 27 6.21 -2.97 -21.70
N ALA A 28 7.26 -2.15 -21.72
CA ALA A 28 8.06 -1.85 -20.54
C ALA A 28 7.23 -1.18 -19.44
N ALA A 29 6.40 -0.19 -19.79
CA ALA A 29 5.50 0.46 -18.86
C ALA A 29 4.50 -0.53 -18.25
N ALA A 30 3.96 -1.44 -19.05
CA ALA A 30 3.08 -2.51 -18.56
C ALA A 30 3.82 -3.45 -17.59
N LEU A 31 5.04 -3.86 -17.89
CA LEU A 31 5.85 -4.72 -17.01
C LEU A 31 6.14 -4.04 -15.66
N VAL A 32 6.38 -2.73 -15.65
CA VAL A 32 6.53 -1.95 -14.42
C VAL A 32 5.20 -1.83 -13.69
N HIS A 33 4.12 -1.49 -14.39
CA HIS A 33 2.78 -1.34 -13.81
C HIS A 33 2.30 -2.64 -13.16
N TYR A 34 2.54 -3.78 -13.82
CA TYR A 34 2.19 -5.09 -13.27
C TYR A 34 3.22 -5.65 -12.28
N GLY A 35 4.24 -4.87 -11.88
CA GLY A 35 5.22 -5.26 -10.86
C GLY A 35 6.13 -6.42 -11.28
N VAL A 36 6.26 -6.68 -12.59
CA VAL A 36 7.22 -7.66 -13.13
C VAL A 36 8.64 -7.10 -13.08
N ILE A 37 8.78 -5.80 -13.38
CA ILE A 37 10.03 -5.05 -13.24
C ILE A 37 9.83 -4.06 -12.09
N TRP A 38 10.71 -4.11 -11.10
CA TRP A 38 10.74 -3.15 -10.02
C TRP A 38 11.70 -2.01 -10.38
N LEU A 39 11.24 -0.78 -10.27
CA LEU A 39 12.09 0.40 -10.50
C LEU A 39 13.07 0.60 -9.35
N HIS A 40 12.70 0.16 -8.17
CA HIS A 40 13.52 0.21 -6.97
C HIS A 40 13.50 -1.15 -6.30
N ASP A 41 14.67 -1.78 -6.19
CA ASP A 41 14.89 -2.95 -5.34
C ASP A 41 15.72 -2.46 -4.14
N PRO A 42 15.11 -2.38 -2.94
CA PRO A 42 15.82 -1.90 -1.77
C PRO A 42 17.02 -2.78 -1.44
N ASP A 43 18.17 -2.16 -1.21
CA ASP A 43 19.39 -2.82 -0.80
C ASP A 43 19.15 -3.59 0.51
N PRO A 44 19.30 -4.94 0.52
CA PRO A 44 19.02 -5.76 1.70
C PRO A 44 19.98 -5.51 2.87
N VAL A 45 21.15 -4.90 2.63
CA VAL A 45 22.08 -4.50 3.70
C VAL A 45 21.54 -3.27 4.42
N ARG A 46 20.98 -2.32 3.66
CA ARG A 46 20.40 -1.10 4.21
C ARG A 46 18.99 -1.31 4.77
N TYR A 47 18.22 -2.22 4.17
CA TYR A 47 16.84 -2.55 4.54
C TYR A 47 16.70 -4.05 4.78
N PRO A 48 17.26 -4.55 5.91
CA PRO A 48 17.34 -5.99 6.16
C PRO A 48 15.99 -6.62 6.52
N VAL A 49 15.04 -5.83 7.02
CA VAL A 49 13.72 -6.31 7.45
C VAL A 49 12.74 -6.23 6.30
N ARG A 50 12.15 -7.36 5.91
CA ARG A 50 11.22 -7.46 4.77
C ARG A 50 9.83 -7.86 5.23
N GLY A 51 8.83 -7.19 4.66
CA GLY A 51 7.43 -7.49 4.92
C GLY A 51 6.59 -7.53 3.67
N ILE A 52 5.37 -8.02 3.84
CA ILE A 52 4.33 -7.99 2.81
C ILE A 52 3.06 -7.37 3.39
N ASP A 53 2.21 -6.88 2.52
CA ASP A 53 0.82 -6.55 2.83
C ASP A 53 -0.11 -7.43 1.98
N VAL A 54 -1.20 -7.88 2.60
CA VAL A 54 -2.12 -8.84 1.99
C VAL A 54 -3.57 -8.56 2.36
N SER A 55 -4.49 -8.96 1.48
CA SER A 55 -5.93 -8.92 1.67
C SER A 55 -6.58 -10.14 1.00
N HIS A 56 -7.90 -10.17 0.93
CA HIS A 56 -8.62 -11.20 0.15
C HIS A 56 -8.26 -11.19 -1.34
N HIS A 57 -7.75 -10.09 -1.88
CA HIS A 57 -7.38 -9.96 -3.29
C HIS A 57 -6.26 -10.91 -3.73
N GLN A 58 -5.38 -11.32 -2.81
CA GLN A 58 -4.33 -12.30 -3.08
C GLN A 58 -4.84 -13.76 -3.10
N GLY A 59 -6.12 -13.98 -2.77
CA GLY A 59 -6.67 -15.33 -2.68
C GLY A 59 -6.11 -16.13 -1.51
N ALA A 60 -6.01 -17.44 -1.65
CA ALA A 60 -5.39 -18.30 -0.65
C ALA A 60 -3.87 -18.15 -0.66
N ILE A 61 -3.25 -18.01 0.52
CA ILE A 61 -1.82 -17.81 0.67
C ILE A 61 -1.21 -19.04 1.36
N GLU A 62 -0.18 -19.60 0.73
CA GLU A 62 0.64 -20.65 1.33
C GLU A 62 1.67 -20.04 2.29
N TRP A 63 1.25 -19.78 3.53
CA TRP A 63 2.05 -19.07 4.53
C TRP A 63 3.36 -19.78 4.88
N SER A 64 3.41 -21.10 4.80
CA SER A 64 4.65 -21.87 4.96
C SER A 64 5.69 -21.52 3.90
N ALA A 65 5.26 -21.32 2.66
CA ALA A 65 6.12 -20.88 1.57
C ALA A 65 6.58 -19.42 1.73
N VAL A 66 5.72 -18.55 2.28
CA VAL A 66 6.07 -17.16 2.59
C VAL A 66 7.14 -17.10 3.68
N GLY A 67 6.97 -17.85 4.76
CA GLY A 67 7.96 -17.94 5.85
C GLY A 67 9.33 -18.44 5.38
N ALA A 68 9.36 -19.38 4.43
CA ALA A 68 10.60 -19.89 3.85
C ALA A 68 11.38 -18.84 3.02
N ARG A 69 10.74 -17.72 2.61
CA ARG A 69 11.34 -16.65 1.80
C ARG A 69 11.92 -15.48 2.59
N ARG A 70 12.16 -15.63 3.89
CA ARG A 70 12.70 -14.57 4.77
C ARG A 70 11.81 -13.31 4.78
N ILE A 71 10.51 -13.53 4.91
CA ILE A 71 9.56 -12.46 5.19
C ILE A 71 9.43 -12.37 6.71
N ASP A 72 9.81 -11.22 7.27
CA ASP A 72 9.88 -11.01 8.72
C ASP A 72 8.51 -10.63 9.28
N PHE A 73 7.71 -9.87 8.49
CA PHE A 73 6.39 -9.42 8.94
C PHE A 73 5.36 -9.36 7.81
N ALA A 74 4.08 -9.35 8.20
CA ALA A 74 2.96 -9.16 7.29
C ALA A 74 1.92 -8.18 7.87
N PHE A 75 1.48 -7.21 7.08
CA PHE A 75 0.28 -6.43 7.36
C PHE A 75 -0.91 -7.06 6.62
N ILE A 76 -1.98 -7.36 7.34
CA ILE A 76 -3.13 -8.11 6.86
C ILE A 76 -4.37 -7.22 6.91
N LYS A 77 -5.08 -7.04 5.78
CA LYS A 77 -6.35 -6.31 5.76
C LYS A 77 -7.33 -6.96 6.71
N ALA A 78 -7.86 -6.18 7.65
CA ALA A 78 -8.87 -6.65 8.57
C ALA A 78 -10.25 -6.10 8.20
N THR A 79 -10.33 -4.80 7.96
CA THR A 79 -11.60 -4.11 7.77
C THR A 79 -11.45 -2.94 6.80
N GLU A 80 -12.60 -2.45 6.32
CA GLU A 80 -12.74 -1.25 5.51
C GLU A 80 -14.02 -0.52 5.92
N GLY A 81 -13.98 0.79 6.03
CA GLY A 81 -15.14 1.59 6.40
C GLY A 81 -15.81 1.12 7.69
N GLY A 82 -17.12 1.42 7.83
CA GLY A 82 -17.83 1.15 9.07
C GLY A 82 -18.27 -0.31 9.29
N ASP A 83 -18.28 -1.15 8.25
CA ASP A 83 -18.98 -2.44 8.28
C ASP A 83 -18.31 -3.57 7.46
N HIS A 84 -17.43 -3.27 6.54
CA HIS A 84 -16.77 -4.31 5.73
C HIS A 84 -15.65 -4.99 6.53
N VAL A 85 -15.65 -6.34 6.47
CA VAL A 85 -14.61 -7.21 7.03
C VAL A 85 -13.95 -7.99 5.90
N ASP A 86 -12.62 -7.99 5.85
CA ASP A 86 -11.90 -8.78 4.85
C ASP A 86 -12.17 -10.27 5.07
N SER A 87 -12.66 -10.94 4.04
CA SER A 87 -13.13 -12.33 4.12
C SER A 87 -12.02 -13.33 4.46
N ARG A 88 -10.75 -12.96 4.25
CA ARG A 88 -9.60 -13.81 4.54
C ARG A 88 -8.79 -13.37 5.75
N PHE A 89 -9.23 -12.33 6.47
CA PHE A 89 -8.47 -11.83 7.62
C PHE A 89 -8.13 -12.93 8.63
N ALA A 90 -9.14 -13.67 9.09
CA ALA A 90 -8.94 -14.69 10.12
C ALA A 90 -8.04 -15.85 9.65
N GLU A 91 -8.12 -16.22 8.37
CA GLU A 91 -7.27 -17.23 7.75
C GLU A 91 -5.82 -16.74 7.68
N ASN A 92 -5.62 -15.56 7.11
CA ASN A 92 -4.30 -14.95 6.96
C ASN A 92 -3.64 -14.64 8.31
N TRP A 93 -4.43 -14.16 9.29
CA TRP A 93 -3.95 -13.90 10.65
C TRP A 93 -3.37 -15.15 11.32
N ARG A 94 -4.09 -16.26 11.24
CA ARG A 94 -3.60 -17.55 11.79
C ARG A 94 -2.45 -18.12 10.97
N GLY A 95 -2.53 -18.05 9.65
CA GLY A 95 -1.50 -18.57 8.75
C GLY A 95 -0.15 -17.90 8.94
N ALA A 96 -0.11 -16.57 9.02
CA ALA A 96 1.10 -15.81 9.30
C ALA A 96 1.72 -16.21 10.64
N ALA A 97 0.90 -16.33 11.71
CA ALA A 97 1.36 -16.79 13.01
C ALA A 97 1.98 -18.19 12.96
N SER A 98 1.31 -19.13 12.31
CA SER A 98 1.78 -20.52 12.19
C SER A 98 3.09 -20.62 11.40
N ALA A 99 3.35 -19.67 10.49
CA ALA A 99 4.59 -19.56 9.74
C ALA A 99 5.72 -18.80 10.50
N GLY A 100 5.46 -18.35 11.73
CA GLY A 100 6.43 -17.57 12.52
C GLY A 100 6.62 -16.12 12.04
N ILE A 101 5.72 -15.62 11.19
CA ILE A 101 5.78 -14.26 10.66
C ILE A 101 5.11 -13.29 11.64
N VAL A 102 5.81 -12.22 12.01
CA VAL A 102 5.23 -11.17 12.85
C VAL A 102 4.11 -10.49 12.07
N ARG A 103 2.94 -10.35 12.66
CA ARG A 103 1.77 -9.85 11.94
C ARG A 103 1.20 -8.57 12.54
N GLY A 104 0.65 -7.73 11.69
CA GLY A 104 -0.16 -6.56 12.03
C GLY A 104 -1.42 -6.54 11.18
N ALA A 105 -2.42 -5.82 11.65
CA ALA A 105 -3.67 -5.64 10.91
C ALA A 105 -3.78 -4.22 10.37
N TYR A 106 -4.36 -4.06 9.17
CA TYR A 106 -4.68 -2.74 8.65
C TYR A 106 -6.16 -2.54 8.36
N HIS A 107 -6.57 -1.29 8.46
CA HIS A 107 -7.88 -0.80 8.12
C HIS A 107 -7.82 0.14 6.92
N PHE A 108 -8.58 -0.12 5.88
CA PHE A 108 -8.76 0.82 4.79
C PHE A 108 -9.77 1.90 5.20
N PHE A 109 -9.27 3.12 5.39
CA PHE A 109 -10.07 4.24 5.88
C PHE A 109 -10.88 4.87 4.76
N THR A 110 -12.21 4.81 4.87
CA THR A 110 -13.11 5.41 3.89
C THR A 110 -13.40 6.89 4.24
N LEU A 111 -13.26 7.77 3.26
CA LEU A 111 -13.38 9.22 3.42
C LEU A 111 -14.83 9.72 3.46
N CYS A 112 -15.79 8.85 3.62
CA CYS A 112 -17.24 9.16 3.67
C CYS A 112 -17.94 8.67 4.92
N ARG A 113 -17.20 8.16 5.91
CA ARG A 113 -17.74 7.62 7.17
C ARG A 113 -17.01 8.24 8.36
N ALA A 114 -17.70 8.30 9.49
CA ALA A 114 -17.09 8.76 10.73
C ALA A 114 -15.93 7.86 11.19
N GLY A 115 -14.83 8.46 11.65
CA GLY A 115 -13.67 7.72 12.11
C GLY A 115 -13.96 6.82 13.31
N SER A 116 -14.82 7.26 14.21
CA SER A 116 -15.27 6.47 15.36
C SER A 116 -16.03 5.19 14.96
N GLU A 117 -16.87 5.25 13.93
CA GLU A 117 -17.59 4.10 13.38
C GLU A 117 -16.60 3.08 12.79
N GLN A 118 -15.64 3.57 12.02
CA GLN A 118 -14.59 2.75 11.41
C GLN A 118 -13.69 2.09 12.46
N ALA A 119 -13.34 2.83 13.52
CA ALA A 119 -12.57 2.29 14.63
C ALA A 119 -13.30 1.15 15.35
N LEU A 120 -14.62 1.28 15.56
CA LEU A 120 -15.43 0.22 16.16
C LEU A 120 -15.46 -1.04 15.28
N ASN A 121 -15.53 -0.87 13.94
CA ASN A 121 -15.45 -2.00 13.01
C ASN A 121 -14.12 -2.75 13.19
N PHE A 122 -12.99 -2.02 13.18
CA PHE A 122 -11.66 -2.60 13.36
C PHE A 122 -11.49 -3.29 14.72
N ILE A 123 -11.89 -2.64 15.82
CA ILE A 123 -11.72 -3.12 17.19
C ILE A 123 -12.51 -4.42 17.45
N ARG A 124 -13.66 -4.60 16.79
CA ARG A 124 -14.45 -5.84 16.91
C ARG A 124 -13.79 -7.04 16.28
N ILE A 125 -12.96 -6.83 15.23
CA ILE A 125 -12.40 -7.88 14.41
C ILE A 125 -10.98 -8.22 14.82
N VAL A 126 -10.16 -7.22 15.13
CA VAL A 126 -8.74 -7.42 15.38
C VAL A 126 -8.45 -7.70 16.85
N PRO A 127 -7.88 -8.86 17.19
CA PRO A 127 -7.53 -9.17 18.56
C PRO A 127 -6.37 -8.30 19.07
N ARG A 128 -6.36 -8.03 20.37
CA ARG A 128 -5.17 -7.50 21.03
C ARG A 128 -4.27 -8.67 21.42
N GLU A 129 -3.11 -8.78 20.78
CA GLU A 129 -2.16 -9.85 21.00
C GLU A 129 -0.77 -9.31 21.30
N ASN A 130 -0.07 -9.93 22.24
CA ASN A 130 1.33 -9.61 22.52
C ASN A 130 2.20 -10.03 21.32
N GLY A 131 3.14 -9.18 20.95
CA GLY A 131 4.03 -9.43 19.80
C GLY A 131 3.44 -9.10 18.43
N ALA A 132 2.17 -8.72 18.33
CA ALA A 132 1.62 -8.16 17.11
C ALA A 132 2.17 -6.76 16.85
N LEU A 133 2.32 -6.40 15.56
CA LEU A 133 2.65 -5.04 15.16
C LEU A 133 1.52 -4.07 15.53
N PRO A 134 1.81 -2.78 15.68
CA PRO A 134 0.77 -1.77 15.88
C PRO A 134 -0.26 -1.82 14.75
N PRO A 135 -1.54 -1.49 15.03
CA PRO A 135 -2.55 -1.31 14.00
C PRO A 135 -2.10 -0.32 12.93
N VAL A 136 -2.55 -0.53 11.68
CA VAL A 136 -2.29 0.39 10.58
C VAL A 136 -3.60 0.99 10.11
N VAL A 137 -3.61 2.29 9.84
CA VAL A 137 -4.66 2.96 9.07
C VAL A 137 -4.13 3.27 7.69
N ASP A 138 -4.85 2.81 6.68
CA ASP A 138 -4.55 2.98 5.27
C ASP A 138 -5.28 4.21 4.73
N LEU A 139 -4.52 5.24 4.40
CA LEU A 139 -4.97 6.57 4.02
C LEU A 139 -4.58 6.86 2.57
N GLU A 140 -5.48 6.56 1.66
CA GLU A 140 -5.30 6.79 0.24
C GLU A 140 -6.60 7.15 -0.48
N TYR A 141 -6.48 7.67 -1.69
CA TYR A 141 -7.65 8.05 -2.51
C TYR A 141 -8.11 6.94 -3.45
N GLU A 142 -7.21 6.08 -3.89
CA GLU A 142 -7.52 4.99 -4.81
C GLU A 142 -8.48 3.99 -4.13
N GLY A 143 -9.56 3.62 -4.82
CA GLY A 143 -10.59 2.72 -4.25
C GLY A 143 -11.54 3.38 -3.25
N ASN A 144 -11.32 4.64 -2.87
CA ASN A 144 -12.11 5.32 -1.86
C ASN A 144 -13.46 5.85 -2.38
N CYS A 145 -14.36 6.21 -1.49
CA CYS A 145 -15.71 6.72 -1.85
C CYS A 145 -15.65 8.01 -2.70
N ARG A 146 -16.62 8.13 -3.61
CA ARG A 146 -16.75 9.32 -4.48
C ARG A 146 -17.27 10.54 -3.71
N ASN A 147 -18.26 10.35 -2.83
CA ASN A 147 -18.85 11.39 -1.98
C ASN A 147 -18.07 11.44 -0.66
N ARG A 148 -16.97 12.18 -0.65
CA ARG A 148 -16.08 12.32 0.50
C ARG A 148 -16.62 13.37 1.48
N LEU A 149 -16.22 13.23 2.74
CA LEU A 149 -16.39 14.31 3.73
C LEU A 149 -15.68 15.58 3.27
N ALA A 150 -16.11 16.72 3.79
CA ALA A 150 -15.42 17.98 3.54
C ALA A 150 -13.95 17.86 4.02
N GLU A 151 -13.02 18.42 3.27
CA GLU A 151 -11.58 18.26 3.50
C GLU A 151 -11.14 18.65 4.92
N PHE A 152 -11.75 19.70 5.48
CA PHE A 152 -11.45 20.16 6.83
C PHE A 152 -11.91 19.21 7.95
N VAL A 153 -12.81 18.25 7.63
CA VAL A 153 -13.30 17.24 8.58
C VAL A 153 -12.45 15.96 8.55
N VAL A 154 -11.79 15.70 7.42
CA VAL A 154 -11.07 14.43 7.21
C VAL A 154 -10.02 14.18 8.29
N LEU A 155 -9.26 15.21 8.67
CA LEU A 155 -8.22 15.07 9.70
C LEU A 155 -8.79 14.78 11.07
N ASP A 156 -9.92 15.39 11.43
CA ASP A 156 -10.60 15.17 12.72
C ASP A 156 -11.13 13.73 12.79
N GLU A 157 -11.68 13.22 11.68
CA GLU A 157 -12.18 11.84 11.63
C GLU A 157 -11.03 10.81 11.69
N ILE A 158 -9.90 11.11 11.04
CA ILE A 158 -8.69 10.29 11.18
C ILE A 158 -8.21 10.31 12.64
N GLN A 159 -8.15 11.47 13.29
CA GLN A 159 -7.75 11.59 14.69
C GLN A 159 -8.67 10.80 15.62
N ALA A 160 -9.99 10.89 15.41
CA ALA A 160 -10.97 10.13 16.20
C ALA A 160 -10.77 8.60 16.07
N PHE A 161 -10.46 8.13 14.85
CA PHE A 161 -10.10 6.73 14.60
C PHE A 161 -8.82 6.34 15.36
N LEU A 162 -7.75 7.12 15.22
CA LEU A 162 -6.45 6.86 15.84
C LEU A 162 -6.54 6.81 17.36
N ASP A 163 -7.26 7.77 17.97
CA ASP A 163 -7.45 7.83 19.42
C ASP A 163 -8.19 6.61 19.95
N ALA A 164 -9.19 6.13 19.22
CA ALA A 164 -9.92 4.92 19.60
C ALA A 164 -9.03 3.67 19.56
N LEU A 165 -8.17 3.55 18.53
CA LEU A 165 -7.23 2.45 18.43
C LEU A 165 -6.12 2.53 19.48
N GLU A 166 -5.57 3.72 19.75
CA GLU A 166 -4.53 3.92 20.77
C GLU A 166 -5.07 3.54 22.17
N ARG A 167 -6.30 3.95 22.52
CA ARG A 167 -6.96 3.52 23.76
C ARG A 167 -7.15 2.00 23.84
N ARG A 168 -7.51 1.36 22.72
CA ARG A 168 -7.81 -0.09 22.70
C ARG A 168 -6.57 -0.95 22.77
N TYR A 169 -5.54 -0.58 22.00
CA TYR A 169 -4.35 -1.42 21.84
C TYR A 169 -3.18 -1.00 22.73
N GLY A 170 -3.19 0.22 23.25
CA GLY A 170 -2.13 0.75 24.12
C GLY A 170 -0.86 1.15 23.38
N VAL A 171 -0.92 1.24 22.05
CA VAL A 171 0.18 1.63 21.15
C VAL A 171 -0.35 2.55 20.05
N ARG A 172 0.49 3.48 19.59
CA ARG A 172 0.13 4.36 18.48
C ARG A 172 0.02 3.58 17.18
N PRO A 173 -1.06 3.75 16.41
CA PRO A 173 -1.17 3.20 15.08
C PRO A 173 -0.10 3.73 14.13
N ILE A 174 0.13 2.98 13.04
CA ILE A 174 0.97 3.39 11.92
C ILE A 174 0.07 3.99 10.84
N LEU A 175 0.53 5.08 10.21
CA LEU A 175 -0.15 5.69 9.08
C LEU A 175 0.46 5.16 7.79
N TYR A 176 -0.26 4.28 7.05
CA TYR A 176 0.07 4.01 5.66
C TYR A 176 -0.50 5.14 4.81
N VAL A 177 0.34 5.67 3.92
CA VAL A 177 -0.02 6.87 3.15
C VAL A 177 0.53 6.80 1.73
N THR A 178 -0.26 7.29 0.78
CA THR A 178 0.24 7.72 -0.52
C THR A 178 0.80 9.14 -0.40
N ARG A 179 1.74 9.50 -1.27
CA ARG A 179 2.31 10.85 -1.30
C ARG A 179 1.24 11.92 -1.47
N GLU A 180 0.28 11.69 -2.37
CA GLU A 180 -0.80 12.62 -2.64
C GLU A 180 -1.65 12.88 -1.38
N PHE A 181 -2.02 11.82 -0.65
CA PHE A 181 -2.80 11.95 0.58
C PHE A 181 -2.03 12.68 1.67
N TYR A 182 -0.74 12.35 1.81
CA TYR A 182 0.14 13.02 2.77
C TYR A 182 0.24 14.51 2.51
N ASP A 183 0.51 14.90 1.26
CA ASP A 183 0.67 16.29 0.88
C ASP A 183 -0.57 17.12 1.17
N ARG A 184 -1.74 16.54 1.02
CA ARG A 184 -3.01 17.23 1.18
C ARG A 184 -3.48 17.32 2.62
N HIS A 185 -3.32 16.28 3.43
CA HIS A 185 -3.93 16.19 4.75
C HIS A 185 -2.95 16.09 5.92
N LEU A 186 -1.73 15.56 5.70
CA LEU A 186 -0.87 15.16 6.81
C LEU A 186 0.40 15.99 6.94
N ARG A 187 0.68 16.90 6.01
CA ARG A 187 1.85 17.78 6.09
C ARG A 187 1.77 18.66 7.35
N GLY A 188 2.74 18.49 8.28
CA GLY A 188 2.75 19.17 9.56
C GLY A 188 1.70 18.65 10.57
N ALA A 189 0.85 17.69 10.20
CA ALA A 189 -0.16 17.11 11.06
C ALA A 189 0.27 15.75 11.64
N LEU A 190 -0.39 15.32 12.70
CA LEU A 190 -0.20 14.03 13.38
C LEU A 190 1.28 13.73 13.68
N PRO A 191 2.01 14.66 14.34
CA PRO A 191 3.41 14.41 14.69
C PRO A 191 3.52 13.24 15.67
N GLY A 192 4.57 12.43 15.54
CA GLY A 192 4.80 11.30 16.44
C GLY A 192 4.12 9.99 16.04
N TYR A 193 3.32 9.97 14.98
CA TYR A 193 2.88 8.72 14.36
C TYR A 193 3.93 8.25 13.36
N ARG A 194 4.18 6.93 13.32
CA ARG A 194 5.05 6.29 12.34
C ARG A 194 4.41 6.32 10.97
N ILE A 195 5.23 6.47 9.94
CA ILE A 195 4.77 6.52 8.54
C ILE A 195 5.20 5.27 7.80
N TRP A 196 4.24 4.64 7.13
CA TRP A 196 4.47 3.66 6.09
C TRP A 196 4.14 4.31 4.74
N LEU A 197 5.19 4.68 4.01
CA LEU A 197 5.07 5.45 2.77
C LEU A 197 5.01 4.53 1.55
N ARG A 198 3.98 4.69 0.73
CA ARG A 198 3.92 4.08 -0.61
C ARG A 198 4.73 4.92 -1.59
N ALA A 199 5.82 4.34 -2.12
CA ALA A 199 6.69 4.96 -3.11
C ALA A 199 7.22 3.88 -4.07
N VAL A 200 6.39 3.46 -5.03
CA VAL A 200 6.69 2.37 -5.97
C VAL A 200 7.54 2.86 -7.14
N TYR A 201 7.32 4.09 -7.57
CA TYR A 201 7.96 4.66 -8.77
C TYR A 201 9.13 5.57 -8.47
N GLU A 202 9.33 5.93 -7.20
CA GLU A 202 10.38 6.86 -6.75
C GLU A 202 10.97 6.40 -5.41
N ARG A 203 12.09 7.02 -5.01
CA ARG A 203 12.64 6.80 -3.67
C ARG A 203 11.73 7.44 -2.62
N PRO A 204 11.54 6.78 -1.46
CA PRO A 204 10.66 7.28 -0.43
C PRO A 204 11.22 8.59 0.14
N ALA A 205 10.45 9.67 0.01
CA ALA A 205 10.75 10.97 0.58
C ALA A 205 9.45 11.72 0.83
N LEU A 206 9.35 12.41 1.97
CA LEU A 206 8.24 13.30 2.27
C LEU A 206 8.68 14.76 2.07
N PRO A 207 7.80 15.65 1.56
CA PRO A 207 8.20 16.97 1.11
C PRO A 207 8.61 17.92 2.24
N ASP A 208 8.16 17.66 3.47
CA ASP A 208 8.51 18.39 4.68
C ASP A 208 9.70 17.77 5.45
N GLY A 209 10.33 16.73 4.85
CA GLY A 209 11.47 16.03 5.47
C GLY A 209 11.10 15.11 6.62
N ARG A 210 9.82 14.86 6.89
CA ARG A 210 9.39 13.90 7.93
C ARG A 210 9.98 12.53 7.65
N ALA A 211 10.49 11.87 8.68
CA ALA A 211 10.97 10.50 8.59
C ALA A 211 9.82 9.52 8.35
N TRP A 212 10.13 8.44 7.66
CA TRP A 212 9.25 7.28 7.48
C TRP A 212 9.92 6.04 8.08
N ASP A 213 9.10 5.06 8.49
CA ASP A 213 9.55 3.82 9.14
C ASP A 213 9.44 2.61 8.20
N PHE A 214 8.42 2.60 7.33
CA PHE A 214 8.16 1.53 6.39
C PHE A 214 8.06 2.09 4.97
N TRP A 215 8.52 1.31 4.01
CA TRP A 215 8.48 1.65 2.60
C TRP A 215 7.80 0.56 1.78
N GLN A 216 6.64 0.87 1.17
CA GLN A 216 6.06 0.02 0.16
C GLN A 216 6.67 0.38 -1.21
N TYR A 217 7.61 -0.44 -1.65
CA TYR A 217 8.36 -0.23 -2.89
C TYR A 217 7.81 -1.02 -4.08
N SER A 218 6.81 -1.89 -3.86
CA SER A 218 6.15 -2.69 -4.89
C SER A 218 4.68 -2.89 -4.53
N SER A 219 3.82 -2.91 -5.53
CA SER A 219 2.40 -3.30 -5.39
C SER A 219 2.20 -4.81 -5.47
N ARG A 220 3.26 -5.60 -5.70
CA ARG A 220 3.20 -7.07 -5.82
C ARG A 220 4.40 -7.71 -5.16
N GLY A 221 4.13 -8.74 -4.34
CA GLY A 221 5.15 -9.66 -3.85
C GLY A 221 5.69 -10.56 -4.96
N ARG A 222 6.91 -11.06 -4.82
CA ARG A 222 7.52 -12.11 -5.66
C ARG A 222 7.73 -13.36 -4.85
#